data_0971c9ebed562452953d282364530465
#
_entry.id   0971c9ebed562452953d282364530465
#
_cell.length_a   1.000
_cell.length_b   1.000
_cell.length_c   1.000
_cell.angle_alpha   90.00
_cell.angle_beta   90.00
_cell.angle_gamma   90.00
#
_symmetry.space_group_name_H-M   'P 1'
#
loop_
_entity.id
_entity.type
_entity.pdbx_description
1 polymer ?
#
loop_
_entity_poly.entity_id
_entity_poly.type
_entity_poly.pdbx_seq_one_letter_code
_entity_poly.pdbx_strand_id
1 'polypeptide(L)' 'MLEKLQQMEEKYLQMGEKLMDPAVVSDQQAYVQLMREYKHMQPIIEKYHEYLQAQKNFEEAK' A
#
# COMPACT_ATOMS: atom_id res chain seq x y z
N MET A 1 13.24 5.01 10.44
CA MET A 1 12.19 4.00 10.54
C MET A 1 10.95 4.37 9.77
N LEU A 2 10.47 5.60 9.92
CA LEU A 2 9.31 6.06 9.15
C LEU A 2 9.57 6.09 7.66
N GLU A 3 10.83 6.29 7.26
CA GLU A 3 11.17 6.33 5.85
C GLU A 3 10.89 5.02 5.13
N LYS A 4 11.18 3.90 5.80
CA LYS A 4 10.91 2.59 5.21
C LYS A 4 9.42 2.36 5.02
N LEU A 5 8.62 2.79 6.00
CA LEU A 5 7.17 2.67 5.91
C LEU A 5 6.61 3.56 4.81
N GLN A 6 7.16 4.75 4.65
CA GLN A 6 6.76 5.64 3.58
C GLN A 6 7.09 5.05 2.20
N GLN A 7 8.27 4.44 2.07
CA GLN A 7 8.65 3.78 0.84
C GLN A 7 7.73 2.61 0.53
N MET A 8 7.35 1.84 1.53
CA MET A 8 6.41 0.75 1.35
C MET A 8 5.04 1.26 0.91
N GLU A 9 4.59 2.36 1.48
CA GLU A 9 3.33 2.97 1.11
C GLU A 9 3.35 3.44 -0.35
N GLU A 10 4.43 4.11 -0.76
CA GLU A 10 4.58 4.53 -2.14
C GLU A 10 4.56 3.34 -3.09
N LYS A 11 5.26 2.28 -2.72
CA LYS A 11 5.29 1.07 -3.52
C LYS A 11 3.91 0.45 -3.64
N TYR A 12 3.17 0.43 -2.54
CA TYR A 12 1.81 -0.08 -2.50
C TYR A 12 0.90 0.72 -3.44
N LEU A 13 1.00 2.04 -3.38
CA LEU A 13 0.22 2.90 -4.26
C LEU A 13 0.57 2.69 -5.72
N GLN A 14 1.86 2.55 -6.03
CA GLN A 14 2.30 2.28 -7.39
C GLN A 14 1.78 0.94 -7.89
N MET A 15 1.77 -0.06 -7.04
CA MET A 15 1.21 -1.36 -7.40
C MET A 15 -0.28 -1.25 -7.72
N GLY A 16 -1.01 -0.48 -6.91
CA GLY A 16 -2.42 -0.25 -7.16
C GLY A 16 -2.67 0.41 -8.52
N GLU A 17 -1.82 1.36 -8.89
CA GLU A 17 -1.91 2.01 -10.18
C GLU A 17 -1.58 1.03 -11.32
N LYS A 18 -0.56 0.20 -11.13
CA LYS A 18 -0.19 -0.81 -12.13
C LYS A 18 -1.30 -1.82 -12.34
N LEU A 19 -2.02 -2.16 -11.28
CA LEU A 19 -3.14 -3.09 -11.39
C LEU A 19 -4.28 -2.53 -12.25
N MET A 20 -4.34 -1.22 -12.39
CA MET A 20 -5.31 -0.57 -13.27
C MET A 20 -4.77 -0.34 -14.67
N ASP A 21 -3.47 -0.57 -14.89
CA ASP A 21 -2.85 -0.37 -16.19
C ASP A 21 -3.30 -1.46 -17.15
N PRO A 22 -3.85 -1.09 -18.34
CA PRO A 22 -4.30 -2.09 -19.32
C PRO A 22 -3.18 -3.03 -19.74
N ALA A 23 -1.93 -2.54 -19.81
CA ALA A 23 -0.81 -3.38 -20.19
C ALA A 23 -0.56 -4.49 -19.18
N VAL A 24 -0.72 -4.17 -17.89
CA VAL A 24 -0.57 -5.16 -16.81
C VAL A 24 -1.76 -6.11 -16.78
N VAL A 25 -2.96 -5.58 -16.96
CA VAL A 25 -4.18 -6.38 -16.97
C VAL A 25 -4.17 -7.38 -18.12
N SER A 26 -3.58 -6.99 -19.24
CA SER A 26 -3.43 -7.87 -20.39
C SER A 26 -2.45 -9.01 -20.15
N ASP A 27 -1.47 -8.80 -19.27
CA ASP A 27 -0.50 -9.83 -18.92
C ASP A 27 -0.97 -10.53 -17.64
N GLN A 28 -1.57 -11.70 -17.82
CA GLN A 28 -2.17 -12.43 -16.72
C GLN A 28 -1.17 -12.81 -15.64
N GLN A 29 0.04 -13.20 -16.04
CA GLN A 29 1.08 -13.58 -15.07
C GLN A 29 1.53 -12.38 -14.25
N ALA A 30 1.79 -11.26 -14.90
CA ALA A 30 2.19 -10.04 -14.20
C ALA A 30 1.08 -9.56 -13.27
N TYR A 31 -0.17 -9.63 -13.73
CA TYR A 31 -1.31 -9.22 -12.93
C TYR A 31 -1.44 -10.06 -11.67
N VAL A 32 -1.33 -11.38 -11.80
CA VAL A 32 -1.45 -12.29 -10.66
C VAL A 32 -0.33 -12.04 -9.64
N GLN A 33 0.91 -11.86 -10.12
CA GLN A 33 2.02 -11.58 -9.22
C GLN A 33 1.85 -10.28 -8.48
N LEU A 34 1.45 -9.22 -9.19
CA LEU A 34 1.21 -7.92 -8.57
C LEU A 34 0.08 -7.99 -7.57
N MET A 35 -0.98 -8.71 -7.90
CA MET A 35 -2.12 -8.85 -7.00
C MET A 35 -1.73 -9.56 -5.71
N ARG A 36 -0.89 -10.60 -5.81
CA ARG A 36 -0.39 -11.31 -4.63
C ARG A 36 0.40 -10.38 -3.73
N GLU A 37 1.35 -9.64 -4.31
CA GLU A 37 2.17 -8.70 -3.54
C GLU A 37 1.32 -7.60 -2.95
N TYR A 38 0.38 -7.09 -3.72
CA TYR A 38 -0.52 -6.04 -3.27
C TYR A 38 -1.33 -6.49 -2.05
N LYS A 39 -1.92 -7.68 -2.13
CA LYS A 39 -2.69 -8.23 -1.01
C LYS A 39 -1.81 -8.54 0.19
N HIS A 40 -0.57 -8.96 -0.06
CA HIS A 40 0.37 -9.24 1.02
C HIS A 40 0.75 -7.96 1.76
N MET A 41 0.89 -6.86 1.05
CA MET A 41 1.25 -5.58 1.64
C MET A 41 0.05 -4.90 2.30
N GLN A 42 -1.15 -5.25 1.90
CA GLN A 42 -2.36 -4.58 2.36
C GLN A 42 -2.49 -4.54 3.89
N PRO A 43 -2.35 -5.66 4.60
CA PRO A 43 -2.46 -5.63 6.07
C PRO A 43 -1.35 -4.82 6.73
N ILE A 44 -0.16 -4.82 6.13
CA ILE A 44 0.96 -4.05 6.65
C ILE A 44 0.67 -2.55 6.52
N ILE A 45 0.19 -2.14 5.36
CA ILE A 45 -0.13 -0.74 5.09
C ILE A 45 -1.32 -0.27 5.93
N GLU A 46 -2.32 -1.13 6.13
CA GLU A 46 -3.45 -0.81 6.97
C GLU A 46 -3.02 -0.54 8.41
N LYS A 47 -2.11 -1.36 8.94
CA LYS A 47 -1.58 -1.15 10.28
C LYS A 47 -0.79 0.16 10.36
N TYR A 48 -0.05 0.47 9.32
CA TYR A 48 0.68 1.72 9.27
C TYR A 48 -0.27 2.91 9.30
N HIS A 49 -1.34 2.85 8.52
CA HIS A 49 -2.34 3.91 8.49
C HIS A 49 -3.05 4.04 9.83
N GLU A 50 -3.36 2.94 10.49
CA GLU A 50 -3.97 2.96 11.83
C GLU A 50 -3.04 3.64 12.83
N TYR A 51 -1.76 3.32 12.76
CA TYR A 51 -0.77 3.93 13.64
C TYR A 51 -0.70 5.43 13.45
N LEU A 52 -0.66 5.88 12.19
CA LEU A 52 -0.62 7.30 11.89
C LEU A 52 -1.88 8.01 12.35
N GLN A 53 -3.02 7.38 12.14
CA GLN A 53 -4.30 7.96 12.51
C GLN A 53 -4.44 8.05 14.03
N ALA A 54 -3.95 7.04 14.75
CA ALA A 54 -3.97 7.05 16.21
C ALA A 54 -3.12 8.20 16.74
N GLN A 55 -1.94 8.42 16.14
CA GLN A 55 -1.10 9.54 16.55
C GLN A 55 -1.78 10.88 16.28
N LYS A 56 -2.41 11.00 15.13
CA LYS A 56 -3.08 12.23 14.76
C LYS A 56 -4.26 12.52 15.68
N ASN A 57 -5.04 11.49 15.98
CA ASN A 57 -6.18 11.63 16.88
C ASN A 57 -5.73 12.03 18.29
N PHE A 58 -4.62 11.47 18.72
CA PHE A 58 -4.07 11.82 20.03
C PHE A 58 -3.71 13.29 20.08
N GLU A 59 -3.11 13.82 19.05
CA GLU A 59 -2.75 15.22 18.99
C GLU A 59 -3.96 16.13 18.91
N GLU A 60 -4.97 15.73 18.16
CA GLU A 60 -6.20 16.51 18.01
C GLU A 60 -7.06 16.52 19.27
N ALA A 61 -6.90 15.51 20.11
CA ALA A 61 -7.67 15.42 21.35
C ALA A 61 -7.31 16.48 22.38
N LYS A 62 -6.31 17.25 22.11
CA LYS A 62 -6.00 18.40 22.93
C LYS A 62 -6.89 19.56 22.56
#